data_eda7a9e6d676740b4535d3fa8f91cade
#
_entry.id   eda7a9e6d676740b4535d3fa8f91cade
#
_cell.length_a   1.000
_cell.length_b   1.000
_cell.length_c   1.000
_cell.angle_alpha   90.00
_cell.angle_beta   90.00
_cell.angle_gamma   90.00
#
_symmetry.space_group_name_H-M   'P 1'
#
loop_
_entity.id
_entity.type
_entity.pdbx_description
1 polymer ?
#
loop_
_entity_poly.entity_id
_entity_poly.type
_entity_poly.pdbx_seq_one_letter_code
_entity_poly.pdbx_strand_id
1 'polypeptide(L)'
;MADLVLDYALLHQLAVSMRDLKAKIKTDVDAGSRRAVVTRNGTVVSSDEVGDSGFYAALSAFFYACNAPFNDAMELLDKLADNFDGIAKAFFDVDADFAGKVNTARLQASIAQWQADTAAYNHYLDIKDKSVSYQYYDQDGHLQTATIPLWDAKSPPPHQPGAMPTSIAGTAPVGTNDTTATKTDANGNILSETTTVNSGDGLAYTETTNYTYHDTNGDGRPDYVDYSTTVTHSDGSSETISKQTNTADGSYVITDTTDKGTSTSTVTLKPNGGSHDITVTSDGHTTTTDIDVSEPGKATKTVVGPKGTDVYTGNPDTGKWTLQSHEDPPSDDDTPVFTTVTI
;
A
#
# COMPACT_ATOMS: atom_id res chain seq x y z
N MET A 1 -5.01 -22.92 -14.16
CA MET A 1 -4.09 -22.73 -13.02
C MET A 1 -4.93 -22.92 -11.78
N ALA A 2 -4.50 -23.72 -10.80
CA ALA A 2 -5.21 -23.80 -9.53
C ALA A 2 -4.95 -22.47 -8.81
N ASP A 3 -6.01 -21.72 -8.51
CA ASP A 3 -5.90 -20.53 -7.68
C ASP A 3 -5.52 -20.98 -6.28
N LEU A 4 -4.33 -20.61 -5.83
CA LEU A 4 -3.91 -20.81 -4.45
C LEU A 4 -4.65 -19.74 -3.62
N VAL A 5 -5.78 -20.11 -3.03
CA VAL A 5 -6.43 -19.25 -2.03
C VAL A 5 -5.68 -19.47 -0.72
N LEU A 6 -4.94 -18.45 -0.30
CA LEU A 6 -4.28 -18.46 1.01
C LEU A 6 -5.28 -18.01 2.07
N ASP A 7 -5.55 -18.86 3.04
CA ASP A 7 -6.39 -18.54 4.19
C ASP A 7 -5.49 -17.98 5.30
N TYR A 8 -5.40 -16.65 5.38
CA TYR A 8 -4.56 -15.96 6.35
C TYR A 8 -5.00 -16.23 7.79
N ALA A 9 -6.31 -16.34 7.99
CA ALA A 9 -6.91 -16.64 9.27
C ALA A 9 -6.45 -18.02 9.75
N LEU A 10 -6.48 -19.03 8.87
CA LEU A 10 -6.03 -20.37 9.19
C LEU A 10 -4.52 -20.40 9.51
N LEU A 11 -3.69 -19.69 8.77
CA LEU A 11 -2.25 -19.61 9.04
C LEU A 11 -1.95 -18.93 10.39
N HIS A 12 -2.64 -17.83 10.67
CA HIS A 12 -2.52 -17.14 11.96
C HIS A 12 -2.98 -18.02 13.12
N GLN A 13 -4.13 -18.69 12.99
CA GLN A 13 -4.62 -19.65 14.00
C GLN A 13 -3.66 -20.83 14.20
N LEU A 14 -3.02 -21.30 13.13
CA LEU A 14 -2.02 -22.35 13.23
C LEU A 14 -0.82 -21.90 14.05
N ALA A 15 -0.34 -20.65 13.84
CA ALA A 15 0.73 -20.07 14.63
C ALA A 15 0.35 -19.93 16.12
N VAL A 16 -0.87 -19.47 16.42
CA VAL A 16 -1.40 -19.39 17.79
C VAL A 16 -1.46 -20.77 18.42
N SER A 17 -2.01 -21.77 17.70
CA SER A 17 -2.12 -23.15 18.18
C SER A 17 -0.76 -23.78 18.47
N MET A 18 0.27 -23.46 17.67
CA MET A 18 1.64 -23.94 17.92
C MET A 18 2.24 -23.32 19.20
N ARG A 19 2.00 -22.02 19.45
CA ARG A 19 2.44 -21.34 20.68
C ARG A 19 1.73 -21.90 21.92
N ASP A 20 0.43 -22.18 21.80
CA ASP A 20 -0.36 -22.83 22.88
C ASP A 20 0.12 -24.25 23.15
N LEU A 21 0.39 -25.03 22.10
CA LEU A 21 0.94 -26.39 22.22
C LEU A 21 2.30 -26.36 22.94
N LYS A 22 3.19 -25.43 22.55
CA LYS A 22 4.47 -25.21 23.22
C LYS A 22 4.28 -24.91 24.71
N ALA A 23 3.38 -23.98 25.04
CA ALA A 23 3.11 -23.60 26.43
C ALA A 23 2.61 -24.78 27.25
N LYS A 24 1.75 -25.61 26.67
CA LYS A 24 1.24 -26.83 27.28
C LYS A 24 2.33 -27.88 27.48
N ILE A 25 3.16 -28.16 26.47
CA ILE A 25 4.29 -29.10 26.56
C ILE A 25 5.25 -28.63 27.65
N LYS A 26 5.60 -27.33 27.68
CA LYS A 26 6.48 -26.76 28.72
C LYS A 26 5.91 -26.99 30.11
N THR A 27 4.62 -26.73 30.30
CA THR A 27 3.95 -26.93 31.58
C THR A 27 3.98 -28.39 32.02
N ASP A 28 3.71 -29.32 31.10
CA ASP A 28 3.68 -30.75 31.36
C ASP A 28 5.09 -31.31 31.66
N VAL A 29 6.11 -30.83 30.93
CA VAL A 29 7.53 -31.20 31.16
C VAL A 29 8.01 -30.65 32.48
N ASP A 30 7.72 -29.38 32.83
CA ASP A 30 8.07 -28.77 34.10
C ASP A 30 7.36 -29.48 35.27
N ALA A 31 6.11 -29.89 35.11
CA ALA A 31 5.36 -30.66 36.11
C ALA A 31 5.93 -32.08 36.26
N GLY A 32 6.31 -32.72 35.12
CA GLY A 32 6.94 -34.04 35.10
C GLY A 32 8.32 -34.02 35.77
N SER A 33 9.17 -33.05 35.46
CA SER A 33 10.51 -32.89 36.03
C SER A 33 10.45 -32.64 37.56
N ARG A 34 9.51 -31.80 38.03
CA ARG A 34 9.27 -31.58 39.48
C ARG A 34 8.80 -32.84 40.20
N ARG A 35 8.01 -33.69 39.55
CA ARG A 35 7.53 -34.94 40.15
C ARG A 35 8.61 -36.03 40.17
N ALA A 36 9.52 -36.00 39.19
CA ALA A 36 10.52 -37.04 39.03
C ALA A 36 11.82 -36.79 39.84
N VAL A 37 12.14 -35.51 40.08
CA VAL A 37 13.41 -35.11 40.72
C VAL A 37 13.20 -34.54 42.12
N VAL A 38 11.99 -34.10 42.46
CA VAL A 38 11.66 -33.42 43.73
C VAL A 38 10.17 -33.49 43.94
N THR A 39 9.55 -33.67 45.00
CA THR A 39 9.61 -33.20 46.37
C THR A 39 8.49 -33.81 47.17
N ARG A 40 8.74 -34.21 48.36
CA ARG A 40 7.77 -34.14 49.42
C ARG A 40 8.02 -32.79 50.12
N ASN A 41 7.10 -31.82 50.01
CA ASN A 41 7.15 -30.49 50.66
C ASN A 41 8.25 -29.52 50.16
N GLY A 42 8.61 -29.50 48.84
CA GLY A 42 9.55 -28.50 48.34
C GLY A 42 11.02 -28.78 48.60
N THR A 43 11.37 -29.94 49.13
CA THR A 43 12.74 -30.37 49.36
C THR A 43 13.19 -31.32 48.23
N VAL A 44 14.40 -31.13 47.71
CA VAL A 44 14.99 -32.03 46.71
C VAL A 44 15.03 -33.44 47.28
N VAL A 45 14.41 -34.42 46.57
CA VAL A 45 14.48 -35.83 46.97
C VAL A 45 15.95 -36.26 46.91
N SER A 46 16.51 -36.70 48.00
CA SER A 46 17.87 -37.21 48.06
C SER A 46 17.92 -38.63 47.52
N SER A 47 19.10 -39.10 47.12
CA SER A 47 19.32 -40.49 46.73
C SER A 47 18.83 -41.51 47.78
N ASP A 48 18.85 -41.13 49.04
CA ASP A 48 18.46 -41.97 50.17
C ASP A 48 16.94 -42.17 50.27
N GLU A 49 16.13 -41.22 49.74
CA GLU A 49 14.67 -41.33 49.73
C GLU A 49 14.15 -42.18 48.54
N VAL A 50 14.96 -42.35 47.48
CA VAL A 50 14.64 -43.19 46.33
C VAL A 50 15.08 -44.63 46.58
N GLY A 51 15.86 -44.90 47.61
CA GLY A 51 16.28 -46.25 48.03
C GLY A 51 17.39 -46.88 47.20
N ASP A 52 17.77 -46.31 46.06
CA ASP A 52 18.86 -46.76 45.19
C ASP A 52 19.54 -45.55 44.51
N SER A 53 20.80 -45.31 44.84
CA SER A 53 21.56 -44.18 44.30
C SER A 53 21.88 -44.33 42.80
N GLY A 54 21.98 -45.59 42.31
CA GLY A 54 22.22 -45.88 40.88
C GLY A 54 20.98 -45.55 40.04
N PHE A 55 19.80 -45.90 40.53
CA PHE A 55 18.52 -45.59 39.87
C PHE A 55 18.28 -44.07 39.84
N TYR A 56 18.54 -43.36 40.95
CA TYR A 56 18.44 -41.90 40.99
C TYR A 56 19.38 -41.20 39.99
N ALA A 57 20.65 -41.66 39.94
CA ALA A 57 21.64 -41.12 39.00
C ALA A 57 21.22 -41.38 37.53
N ALA A 58 20.73 -42.57 37.22
CA ALA A 58 20.26 -42.93 35.89
C ALA A 58 19.02 -42.11 35.47
N LEU A 59 18.06 -41.93 36.38
CA LEU A 59 16.86 -41.11 36.14
C LEU A 59 17.21 -39.64 35.94
N SER A 60 18.09 -39.08 36.76
CA SER A 60 18.58 -37.72 36.63
C SER A 60 19.34 -37.51 35.31
N ALA A 61 20.23 -38.44 34.95
CA ALA A 61 20.96 -38.39 33.67
C ALA A 61 20.00 -38.44 32.46
N PHE A 62 18.95 -39.28 32.53
CA PHE A 62 17.94 -39.34 31.50
C PHE A 62 17.19 -38.00 31.35
N PHE A 63 16.76 -37.37 32.46
CA PHE A 63 16.09 -36.05 32.38
C PHE A 63 17.01 -34.98 31.83
N TYR A 64 18.28 -34.93 32.23
CA TYR A 64 19.24 -33.99 31.67
C TYR A 64 19.50 -34.24 30.19
N ALA A 65 19.58 -35.49 29.77
CA ALA A 65 19.74 -35.84 28.34
C ALA A 65 18.53 -35.48 27.49
N CYS A 66 17.33 -35.52 28.04
CA CYS A 66 16.09 -35.14 27.36
C CYS A 66 15.86 -33.63 27.33
N ASN A 67 16.43 -32.87 28.26
CA ASN A 67 16.13 -31.44 28.41
C ASN A 67 16.60 -30.60 27.21
N ALA A 68 17.79 -30.81 26.65
CA ALA A 68 18.30 -30.08 25.50
C ALA A 68 17.45 -30.32 24.23
N PRO A 69 17.16 -31.57 23.80
CA PRO A 69 16.29 -31.84 22.68
C PRO A 69 14.86 -31.26 22.83
N PHE A 70 14.32 -31.24 24.04
CA PHE A 70 13.02 -30.61 24.30
C PHE A 70 13.07 -29.09 24.13
N ASN A 71 14.10 -28.44 24.65
CA ASN A 71 14.27 -27.00 24.46
C ASN A 71 14.46 -26.63 22.99
N ASP A 72 15.26 -27.39 22.26
CA ASP A 72 15.47 -27.22 20.82
C ASP A 72 14.16 -27.41 20.04
N ALA A 73 13.36 -28.42 20.39
CA ALA A 73 12.06 -28.64 19.76
C ALA A 73 11.07 -27.47 20.06
N MET A 74 11.07 -26.94 21.27
CA MET A 74 10.24 -25.79 21.62
C MET A 74 10.67 -24.52 20.88
N GLU A 75 11.98 -24.31 20.69
CA GLU A 75 12.50 -23.19 19.90
C GLU A 75 12.14 -23.33 18.41
N LEU A 76 12.19 -24.55 17.86
CA LEU A 76 11.75 -24.81 16.49
C LEU A 76 10.26 -24.57 16.29
N LEU A 77 9.42 -24.93 17.27
CA LEU A 77 7.98 -24.63 17.24
C LEU A 77 7.70 -23.12 17.22
N ASP A 78 8.45 -22.33 17.99
CA ASP A 78 8.34 -20.87 17.96
C ASP A 78 8.72 -20.31 16.59
N LYS A 79 9.88 -20.71 16.07
CA LYS A 79 10.36 -20.26 14.75
C LYS A 79 9.36 -20.62 13.65
N LEU A 80 8.74 -21.80 13.73
CA LEU A 80 7.74 -22.24 12.78
C LEU A 80 6.46 -21.41 12.91
N ALA A 81 6.01 -21.15 14.16
CA ALA A 81 4.86 -20.30 14.42
C ALA A 81 5.10 -18.86 13.92
N ASP A 82 6.28 -18.29 14.19
CA ASP A 82 6.65 -16.96 13.71
C ASP A 82 6.71 -16.87 12.19
N ASN A 83 7.20 -17.93 11.51
CA ASN A 83 7.19 -18.00 10.05
C ASN A 83 5.76 -18.02 9.48
N PHE A 84 4.86 -18.84 10.05
CA PHE A 84 3.47 -18.88 9.58
C PHE A 84 2.74 -17.55 9.83
N ASP A 85 2.94 -16.94 10.99
CA ASP A 85 2.37 -15.65 11.33
C ASP A 85 2.91 -14.52 10.43
N GLY A 86 4.22 -14.52 10.16
CA GLY A 86 4.85 -13.58 9.24
C GLY A 86 4.37 -13.73 7.80
N ILE A 87 4.21 -14.97 7.31
CA ILE A 87 3.64 -15.25 5.99
C ILE A 87 2.19 -14.75 5.93
N ALA A 88 1.38 -15.07 6.93
CA ALA A 88 -0.03 -14.65 6.98
C ALA A 88 -0.16 -13.13 6.91
N LYS A 89 0.61 -12.41 7.71
CA LYS A 89 0.62 -10.93 7.76
C LYS A 89 1.08 -10.32 6.44
N ALA A 90 2.19 -10.81 5.89
CA ALA A 90 2.75 -10.26 4.65
C ALA A 90 1.77 -10.40 3.46
N PHE A 91 1.13 -11.55 3.32
CA PHE A 91 0.16 -11.75 2.24
C PHE A 91 -1.14 -10.98 2.51
N PHE A 92 -1.59 -10.92 3.77
CA PHE A 92 -2.77 -10.15 4.14
C PHE A 92 -2.58 -8.65 3.80
N ASP A 93 -1.43 -8.07 4.12
CA ASP A 93 -1.14 -6.67 3.85
C ASP A 93 -1.13 -6.37 2.33
N VAL A 94 -0.55 -7.27 1.50
CA VAL A 94 -0.57 -7.15 0.03
C VAL A 94 -2.00 -7.18 -0.52
N ASP A 95 -2.82 -8.12 -0.04
CA ASP A 95 -4.21 -8.23 -0.51
C ASP A 95 -5.07 -7.07 0.01
N ALA A 96 -4.81 -6.57 1.23
CA ALA A 96 -5.48 -5.42 1.82
C ALA A 96 -5.17 -4.14 1.04
N ASP A 97 -3.90 -3.89 0.69
CA ASP A 97 -3.48 -2.78 -0.17
C ASP A 97 -4.16 -2.85 -1.54
N PHE A 98 -4.18 -4.03 -2.16
CA PHE A 98 -4.86 -4.21 -3.44
C PHE A 98 -6.36 -3.96 -3.35
N ALA A 99 -7.04 -4.52 -2.33
CA ALA A 99 -8.47 -4.30 -2.09
C ALA A 99 -8.76 -2.82 -1.85
N GLY A 100 -7.92 -2.13 -1.09
CA GLY A 100 -7.98 -0.69 -0.88
C GLY A 100 -7.95 0.08 -2.20
N LYS A 101 -6.97 -0.14 -3.04
CA LYS A 101 -6.83 0.51 -4.36
C LYS A 101 -8.05 0.30 -5.27
N VAL A 102 -8.60 -0.91 -5.29
CA VAL A 102 -9.82 -1.22 -6.05
C VAL A 102 -11.02 -0.46 -5.50
N ASN A 103 -11.21 -0.43 -4.19
CA ASN A 103 -12.32 0.27 -3.56
C ASN A 103 -12.22 1.78 -3.76
N THR A 104 -11.03 2.36 -3.61
CA THR A 104 -10.73 3.76 -3.92
C THR A 104 -11.14 4.10 -5.35
N ALA A 105 -10.69 3.34 -6.33
CA ALA A 105 -11.05 3.58 -7.73
C ALA A 105 -12.57 3.49 -7.98
N ARG A 106 -13.26 2.53 -7.35
CA ARG A 106 -14.72 2.39 -7.44
C ARG A 106 -15.46 3.56 -6.79
N LEU A 107 -15.01 4.01 -5.63
CA LEU A 107 -15.61 5.14 -4.92
C LEU A 107 -15.40 6.44 -5.69
N GLN A 108 -14.20 6.69 -6.21
CA GLN A 108 -13.90 7.85 -7.07
C GLN A 108 -14.75 7.85 -8.34
N ALA A 109 -14.92 6.70 -9.00
CA ALA A 109 -15.81 6.59 -10.15
C ALA A 109 -17.28 6.89 -9.79
N SER A 110 -17.74 6.46 -8.62
CA SER A 110 -19.09 6.73 -8.14
C SER A 110 -19.31 8.22 -7.81
N ILE A 111 -18.30 8.89 -7.27
CA ILE A 111 -18.32 10.35 -7.02
C ILE A 111 -18.34 11.11 -8.35
N ALA A 112 -17.50 10.74 -9.30
CA ALA A 112 -17.48 11.36 -10.64
C ALA A 112 -18.82 11.20 -11.37
N GLN A 113 -19.46 10.03 -11.29
CA GLN A 113 -20.79 9.82 -11.85
C GLN A 113 -21.83 10.70 -11.17
N TRP A 114 -21.79 10.79 -9.83
CA TRP A 114 -22.69 11.67 -9.07
C TRP A 114 -22.52 13.14 -9.48
N GLN A 115 -21.30 13.61 -9.68
CA GLN A 115 -20.99 14.97 -10.13
C GLN A 115 -21.58 15.23 -11.54
N ALA A 116 -21.42 14.28 -12.46
CA ALA A 116 -21.95 14.37 -13.82
C ALA A 116 -23.49 14.42 -13.81
N ASP A 117 -24.14 13.54 -13.02
CA ASP A 117 -25.59 13.49 -12.88
C ASP A 117 -26.13 14.78 -12.24
N THR A 118 -25.42 15.33 -11.24
CA THR A 118 -25.75 16.60 -10.58
C THR A 118 -25.66 17.77 -11.57
N ALA A 119 -24.61 17.83 -12.35
CA ALA A 119 -24.45 18.86 -13.39
C ALA A 119 -25.55 18.78 -14.46
N ALA A 120 -25.86 17.58 -14.94
CA ALA A 120 -26.93 17.37 -15.92
C ALA A 120 -28.31 17.78 -15.35
N TYR A 121 -28.60 17.41 -14.11
CA TYR A 121 -29.87 17.78 -13.46
C TYR A 121 -29.96 19.30 -13.22
N ASN A 122 -28.90 19.94 -12.76
CA ASN A 122 -28.86 21.40 -12.57
C ASN A 122 -29.01 22.13 -13.91
N HIS A 123 -28.38 21.66 -14.96
CA HIS A 123 -28.55 22.21 -16.31
C HIS A 123 -30.00 22.08 -16.78
N TYR A 124 -30.64 20.92 -16.58
CA TYR A 124 -32.05 20.73 -16.85
C TYR A 124 -32.93 21.76 -16.08
N LEU A 125 -32.71 21.93 -14.77
CA LEU A 125 -33.47 22.90 -13.95
C LEU A 125 -33.30 24.33 -14.48
N ASP A 126 -32.12 24.67 -15.00
CA ASP A 126 -31.82 25.99 -15.55
C ASP A 126 -32.58 26.26 -16.85
N ILE A 127 -32.75 25.24 -17.72
CA ILE A 127 -33.30 25.43 -19.09
C ILE A 127 -34.75 24.96 -19.27
N LYS A 128 -35.30 24.14 -18.38
CA LYS A 128 -36.61 23.46 -18.56
C LYS A 128 -37.78 24.39 -18.82
N ASP A 129 -37.76 25.62 -18.27
CA ASP A 129 -38.80 26.63 -18.41
C ASP A 129 -38.38 27.80 -19.32
N LYS A 130 -37.18 27.69 -19.95
CA LYS A 130 -36.67 28.72 -20.85
C LYS A 130 -36.95 28.39 -22.31
N SER A 131 -37.13 29.46 -23.10
CA SER A 131 -37.28 29.36 -24.56
C SER A 131 -36.49 30.43 -25.27
N VAL A 132 -36.14 30.17 -26.51
CA VAL A 132 -35.47 31.10 -27.43
C VAL A 132 -36.43 31.44 -28.55
N SER A 133 -36.60 32.74 -28.81
CA SER A 133 -37.34 33.23 -29.99
C SER A 133 -36.37 33.63 -31.06
N TYR A 134 -36.66 33.21 -32.32
CA TYR A 134 -35.93 33.60 -33.48
C TYR A 134 -36.87 34.03 -34.58
N GLN A 135 -36.41 34.91 -35.49
CA GLN A 135 -37.12 35.38 -36.63
C GLN A 135 -36.67 34.65 -37.89
N TYR A 136 -37.64 34.31 -38.76
CA TYR A 136 -37.36 33.70 -40.05
C TYR A 136 -38.37 34.23 -41.11
N TYR A 137 -38.03 34.16 -42.38
CA TYR A 137 -38.95 34.46 -43.47
C TYR A 137 -39.66 33.17 -43.91
N ASP A 138 -40.99 33.21 -43.98
CA ASP A 138 -41.78 32.10 -44.54
C ASP A 138 -41.65 31.99 -46.06
N GLN A 139 -42.36 31.02 -46.67
CA GLN A 139 -42.29 30.77 -48.10
C GLN A 139 -42.82 31.93 -48.93
N ASP A 140 -43.66 32.79 -48.37
CA ASP A 140 -44.26 33.97 -49.00
C ASP A 140 -43.43 35.25 -48.73
N GLY A 141 -42.28 35.15 -48.07
CA GLY A 141 -41.36 36.25 -47.76
C GLY A 141 -41.82 37.12 -46.58
N HIS A 142 -42.76 36.67 -45.77
CA HIS A 142 -43.16 37.40 -44.59
C HIS A 142 -42.27 37.04 -43.36
N LEU A 143 -41.91 38.06 -42.60
CA LEU A 143 -41.15 37.89 -41.38
C LEU A 143 -41.99 37.23 -40.28
N GLN A 144 -41.61 36.06 -39.86
CA GLN A 144 -42.25 35.28 -38.79
C GLN A 144 -41.37 35.21 -37.56
N THR A 145 -41.98 35.01 -36.41
CA THR A 145 -41.27 34.74 -35.16
C THR A 145 -41.68 33.37 -34.66
N ALA A 146 -40.72 32.52 -34.41
CA ALA A 146 -40.89 31.22 -33.74
C ALA A 146 -40.23 31.20 -32.39
N THR A 147 -40.86 30.53 -31.44
CA THR A 147 -40.33 30.32 -30.08
C THR A 147 -40.12 28.82 -29.89
N ILE A 148 -38.88 28.43 -29.55
CA ILE A 148 -38.52 27.04 -29.29
C ILE A 148 -38.17 26.92 -27.81
N PRO A 149 -38.76 25.98 -27.05
CA PRO A 149 -38.34 25.68 -25.71
C PRO A 149 -36.93 25.13 -25.72
N LEU A 150 -36.06 25.52 -24.76
CA LEU A 150 -34.73 25.02 -24.64
C LEU A 150 -34.67 23.56 -24.18
N TRP A 151 -35.71 23.09 -23.50
CA TRP A 151 -35.89 21.68 -23.17
C TRP A 151 -37.10 21.11 -23.96
N ASP A 152 -36.89 19.99 -24.61
CA ASP A 152 -37.99 19.28 -25.26
C ASP A 152 -38.83 18.54 -24.20
N ALA A 153 -40.10 18.95 -24.08
CA ALA A 153 -41.05 18.34 -23.13
C ALA A 153 -41.31 16.84 -23.37
N LYS A 154 -40.90 16.31 -24.52
CA LYS A 154 -40.96 14.87 -24.85
C LYS A 154 -39.78 14.10 -24.34
N SER A 155 -38.66 14.78 -24.05
CA SER A 155 -37.45 14.16 -23.47
C SER A 155 -37.66 13.93 -21.97
N PRO A 156 -37.37 12.73 -21.47
CA PRO A 156 -37.44 12.49 -20.02
C PRO A 156 -36.44 13.39 -19.30
N PRO A 157 -36.81 13.96 -18.13
CA PRO A 157 -35.87 14.74 -17.34
C PRO A 157 -34.69 13.85 -16.89
N PRO A 158 -33.48 14.42 -16.73
CA PRO A 158 -32.37 13.71 -16.11
C PRO A 158 -32.76 13.24 -14.71
N HIS A 159 -32.15 12.13 -14.28
CA HIS A 159 -32.37 11.61 -12.94
C HIS A 159 -31.88 12.63 -11.89
N GLN A 160 -32.71 12.89 -10.89
CA GLN A 160 -32.27 13.70 -9.74
C GLN A 160 -31.30 12.88 -8.90
N PRO A 161 -30.04 13.32 -8.75
CA PRO A 161 -29.09 12.57 -7.95
C PRO A 161 -29.46 12.56 -6.47
N GLY A 162 -29.19 11.46 -5.81
CA GLY A 162 -29.29 11.35 -4.35
C GLY A 162 -28.14 12.04 -3.63
N ALA A 163 -27.88 11.64 -2.39
CA ALA A 163 -26.70 12.09 -1.66
C ALA A 163 -25.40 11.60 -2.34
N MET A 164 -24.35 12.42 -2.26
CA MET A 164 -23.02 12.03 -2.75
C MET A 164 -22.52 10.79 -2.01
N PRO A 165 -21.97 9.80 -2.72
CA PRO A 165 -21.37 8.64 -2.05
C PRO A 165 -20.13 9.06 -1.25
N THR A 166 -20.07 8.62 0.02
CA THR A 166 -18.97 8.92 0.92
C THR A 166 -18.22 7.67 1.40
N SER A 167 -18.74 6.49 1.10
CA SER A 167 -18.10 5.22 1.45
C SER A 167 -18.55 4.10 0.54
N ILE A 168 -17.73 3.07 0.44
CA ILE A 168 -18.03 1.82 -0.25
C ILE A 168 -17.53 0.65 0.61
N ALA A 169 -18.34 -0.40 0.68
CA ALA A 169 -17.90 -1.69 1.18
C ALA A 169 -17.27 -2.47 0.01
N GLY A 170 -16.13 -3.06 0.24
CA GLY A 170 -15.47 -3.88 -0.75
C GLY A 170 -16.02 -5.29 -0.81
N THR A 171 -15.55 -6.02 -1.80
CA THR A 171 -15.71 -7.47 -1.91
C THR A 171 -14.46 -8.11 -1.33
N ALA A 172 -14.42 -8.20 0.00
CA ALA A 172 -13.30 -8.80 0.68
C ALA A 172 -13.12 -10.28 0.31
N PRO A 173 -11.89 -10.81 0.30
CA PRO A 173 -11.65 -12.24 0.34
C PRO A 173 -12.40 -12.90 1.51
N VAL A 174 -12.63 -14.21 1.43
CA VAL A 174 -13.36 -14.93 2.48
C VAL A 174 -12.72 -14.68 3.85
N GLY A 175 -13.52 -14.19 4.81
CA GLY A 175 -13.08 -13.89 6.17
C GLY A 175 -12.53 -12.49 6.43
N THR A 176 -12.53 -11.60 5.43
CA THR A 176 -12.13 -10.19 5.60
C THR A 176 -13.31 -9.24 5.41
N ASN A 177 -13.30 -8.12 6.14
CA ASN A 177 -14.21 -7.00 5.92
C ASN A 177 -13.36 -5.79 5.52
N ASP A 178 -13.70 -5.20 4.39
CA ASP A 178 -13.04 -4.01 3.89
C ASP A 178 -14.04 -2.88 3.68
N THR A 179 -13.63 -1.68 4.03
CA THR A 179 -14.39 -0.45 3.81
C THR A 179 -13.45 0.66 3.37
N THR A 180 -13.87 1.44 2.38
CA THR A 180 -13.21 2.69 2.03
C THR A 180 -14.21 3.83 2.22
N ALA A 181 -13.78 4.87 2.94
CA ALA A 181 -14.56 6.06 3.22
C ALA A 181 -13.79 7.31 2.83
N THR A 182 -14.49 8.32 2.32
CA THR A 182 -13.91 9.60 1.92
C THR A 182 -14.55 10.76 2.66
N LYS A 183 -13.77 11.84 2.82
CA LYS A 183 -14.26 13.18 3.14
C LYS A 183 -14.01 14.06 1.93
N THR A 184 -15.00 14.85 1.55
CA THR A 184 -14.92 15.75 0.40
C THR A 184 -15.19 17.20 0.81
N ASP A 185 -14.69 18.14 0.01
CA ASP A 185 -15.08 19.54 0.09
C ASP A 185 -16.47 19.78 -0.56
N ALA A 186 -16.92 21.03 -0.56
CA ALA A 186 -18.20 21.44 -1.18
C ALA A 186 -18.19 21.26 -2.72
N ASN A 187 -17.03 21.18 -3.36
CA ASN A 187 -16.86 20.99 -4.81
C ASN A 187 -16.80 19.52 -5.18
N GLY A 188 -16.74 18.62 -4.19
CA GLY A 188 -16.60 17.17 -4.40
C GLY A 188 -15.15 16.69 -4.53
N ASN A 189 -14.14 17.54 -4.25
CA ASN A 189 -12.75 17.10 -4.18
C ASN A 189 -12.53 16.26 -2.92
N ILE A 190 -11.85 15.14 -3.04
CA ILE A 190 -11.57 14.23 -1.91
C ILE A 190 -10.48 14.85 -1.03
N LEU A 191 -10.82 15.25 0.20
CA LEU A 191 -9.87 15.79 1.18
C LEU A 191 -9.15 14.71 1.95
N SER A 192 -9.83 13.60 2.23
CA SER A 192 -9.19 12.42 2.81
C SER A 192 -9.91 11.15 2.42
N GLU A 193 -9.17 10.07 2.44
CA GLU A 193 -9.62 8.73 2.15
C GLU A 193 -9.07 7.78 3.19
N THR A 194 -9.90 6.89 3.72
CA THR A 194 -9.48 5.88 4.69
C THR A 194 -10.00 4.53 4.25
N THR A 195 -9.10 3.59 4.05
CA THR A 195 -9.38 2.17 3.83
C THR A 195 -9.03 1.40 5.08
N THR A 196 -9.95 0.53 5.52
CA THR A 196 -9.75 -0.39 6.64
C THR A 196 -10.11 -1.79 6.18
N VAL A 197 -9.21 -2.73 6.38
CA VAL A 197 -9.40 -4.14 6.08
C VAL A 197 -9.15 -4.95 7.36
N ASN A 198 -10.10 -5.80 7.76
CA ASN A 198 -9.99 -6.61 8.95
C ASN A 198 -10.25 -8.07 8.60
N SER A 199 -9.37 -8.97 9.02
CA SER A 199 -9.66 -10.40 9.05
C SER A 199 -10.49 -10.74 10.30
N GLY A 200 -11.27 -11.83 10.23
CA GLY A 200 -12.04 -12.31 11.38
C GLY A 200 -11.19 -12.71 12.59
N ASP A 201 -9.89 -12.91 12.40
CA ASP A 201 -8.95 -13.47 13.39
C ASP A 201 -7.92 -12.46 13.92
N GLY A 202 -8.16 -11.17 13.70
CA GLY A 202 -7.39 -10.10 14.35
C GLY A 202 -6.28 -9.48 13.51
N LEU A 203 -6.10 -9.86 12.23
CA LEU A 203 -5.27 -9.09 11.31
C LEU A 203 -6.03 -7.83 10.88
N ALA A 204 -5.39 -6.69 10.94
CA ALA A 204 -5.97 -5.42 10.57
C ALA A 204 -4.96 -4.60 9.76
N TYR A 205 -5.45 -3.99 8.68
CA TYR A 205 -4.73 -3.04 7.85
C TYR A 205 -5.53 -1.75 7.77
N THR A 206 -4.86 -0.62 7.92
CA THR A 206 -5.51 0.69 7.74
C THR A 206 -4.59 1.59 6.93
N GLU A 207 -5.15 2.19 5.90
CA GLU A 207 -4.50 3.21 5.09
C GLU A 207 -5.33 4.48 5.11
N THR A 208 -4.70 5.61 5.42
CA THR A 208 -5.35 6.92 5.40
C THR A 208 -4.51 7.87 4.56
N THR A 209 -5.11 8.38 3.47
CA THR A 209 -4.52 9.41 2.63
C THR A 209 -5.24 10.73 2.84
N ASN A 210 -4.48 11.79 3.09
CA ASN A 210 -4.96 13.16 3.12
C ASN A 210 -4.44 13.90 1.90
N TYR A 211 -5.29 14.68 1.24
CA TYR A 211 -4.96 15.43 0.02
C TYR A 211 -4.96 16.93 0.29
N THR A 212 -4.03 17.63 -0.35
CA THR A 212 -3.97 19.09 -0.38
C THR A 212 -3.95 19.54 -1.83
N TYR A 213 -4.90 20.39 -2.21
CA TYR A 213 -5.06 20.90 -3.56
C TYR A 213 -4.49 22.31 -3.68
N HIS A 214 -3.74 22.55 -4.75
CA HIS A 214 -3.14 23.83 -5.07
C HIS A 214 -3.72 24.36 -6.38
N ASP A 215 -4.48 25.45 -6.32
CA ASP A 215 -4.96 26.23 -7.45
C ASP A 215 -4.05 27.46 -7.55
N THR A 216 -3.07 27.44 -8.45
CA THR A 216 -2.05 28.50 -8.58
C THR A 216 -2.45 29.59 -9.54
N ASN A 217 -3.43 29.33 -10.41
CA ASN A 217 -3.93 30.27 -11.42
C ASN A 217 -5.28 30.91 -11.05
N GLY A 218 -5.95 30.42 -9.99
CA GLY A 218 -7.22 30.97 -9.47
C GLY A 218 -8.44 30.65 -10.34
N ASP A 219 -8.38 29.61 -11.18
CA ASP A 219 -9.49 29.23 -12.05
C ASP A 219 -10.52 28.30 -11.36
N GLY A 220 -10.29 27.94 -10.10
CA GLY A 220 -11.12 27.05 -9.29
C GLY A 220 -10.84 25.57 -9.52
N ARG A 221 -9.79 25.22 -10.27
CA ARG A 221 -9.33 23.86 -10.50
C ARG A 221 -7.93 23.68 -9.93
N PRO A 222 -7.65 22.54 -9.29
CA PRO A 222 -6.29 22.32 -8.79
C PRO A 222 -5.32 22.05 -9.93
N ASP A 223 -4.19 22.80 -9.93
CA ASP A 223 -3.05 22.57 -10.82
C ASP A 223 -2.17 21.43 -10.29
N TYR A 224 -2.06 21.31 -8.96
CA TYR A 224 -1.26 20.29 -8.29
C TYR A 224 -2.03 19.69 -7.11
N VAL A 225 -1.69 18.42 -6.82
CA VAL A 225 -2.24 17.70 -5.67
C VAL A 225 -1.08 17.09 -4.88
N ASP A 226 -0.98 17.48 -3.63
CA ASP A 226 -0.12 16.84 -2.64
C ASP A 226 -0.89 15.84 -1.81
N TYR A 227 -0.20 14.87 -1.23
CA TYR A 227 -0.81 13.90 -0.35
C TYR A 227 0.13 13.46 0.77
N SER A 228 -0.48 12.95 1.83
CA SER A 228 0.19 12.23 2.90
C SER A 228 -0.62 10.98 3.23
N THR A 229 -0.03 9.83 2.98
CA THR A 229 -0.62 8.51 3.26
C THR A 229 0.06 7.92 4.48
N THR A 230 -0.72 7.48 5.45
CA THR A 230 -0.25 6.69 6.59
C THR A 230 -0.85 5.30 6.48
N VAL A 231 0.02 4.29 6.47
CA VAL A 231 -0.35 2.88 6.47
C VAL A 231 -0.01 2.29 7.84
N THR A 232 -0.94 1.53 8.39
CA THR A 232 -0.70 0.68 9.56
C THR A 232 -0.89 -0.76 9.12
N HIS A 233 0.19 -1.53 9.20
CA HIS A 233 0.25 -2.92 8.78
C HIS A 233 -0.32 -3.87 9.82
N SER A 234 -0.58 -5.09 9.43
CA SER A 234 -1.14 -6.13 10.30
C SER A 234 -0.21 -6.58 11.42
N ASP A 235 1.08 -6.31 11.31
CA ASP A 235 2.07 -6.54 12.38
C ASP A 235 2.19 -5.38 13.37
N GLY A 236 1.45 -4.27 13.12
CA GLY A 236 1.48 -3.06 13.93
C GLY A 236 2.57 -2.07 13.52
N SER A 237 3.39 -2.37 12.53
CA SER A 237 4.32 -1.41 11.95
C SER A 237 3.58 -0.30 11.20
N SER A 238 4.23 0.83 10.99
CA SER A 238 3.64 2.00 10.32
C SER A 238 4.57 2.53 9.25
N GLU A 239 3.97 2.94 8.13
CA GLU A 239 4.63 3.60 7.01
C GLU A 239 3.94 4.92 6.71
N THR A 240 4.71 5.94 6.36
CA THR A 240 4.16 7.23 5.92
C THR A 240 4.79 7.64 4.61
N ILE A 241 3.95 7.80 3.58
CA ILE A 241 4.35 8.26 2.25
C ILE A 241 3.75 9.64 2.05
N SER A 242 4.57 10.63 1.68
CA SER A 242 4.09 11.99 1.38
C SER A 242 4.66 12.50 0.08
N LYS A 243 3.86 13.30 -0.63
CA LYS A 243 4.28 14.08 -1.79
C LYS A 243 4.09 15.55 -1.48
N GLN A 244 5.12 16.35 -1.77
CA GLN A 244 5.10 17.81 -1.66
C GLN A 244 5.57 18.44 -2.97
N THR A 245 4.74 19.28 -3.56
CA THR A 245 4.99 19.92 -4.86
C THR A 245 5.48 21.35 -4.66
N ASN A 246 6.57 21.71 -5.36
CA ASN A 246 6.95 23.10 -5.56
C ASN A 246 6.02 23.71 -6.62
N THR A 247 5.12 24.58 -6.21
CA THR A 247 4.11 25.16 -7.10
C THR A 247 4.70 26.15 -8.12
N ALA A 248 5.98 26.55 -8.00
CA ALA A 248 6.63 27.45 -8.92
C ALA A 248 7.04 26.77 -10.25
N ASP A 249 7.40 25.49 -10.21
CA ASP A 249 7.92 24.75 -11.36
C ASP A 249 7.31 23.35 -11.53
N GLY A 250 6.42 22.92 -10.60
CA GLY A 250 5.79 21.61 -10.61
C GLY A 250 6.69 20.47 -10.18
N SER A 251 7.96 20.73 -9.82
CA SER A 251 8.83 19.71 -9.22
C SER A 251 8.28 19.25 -7.88
N TYR A 252 8.60 18.04 -7.45
CA TYR A 252 8.06 17.51 -6.19
C TYR A 252 9.03 16.57 -5.49
N VAL A 253 8.79 16.39 -4.19
CA VAL A 253 9.50 15.46 -3.34
C VAL A 253 8.51 14.42 -2.83
N ILE A 254 8.87 13.14 -2.97
CA ILE A 254 8.21 12.03 -2.31
C ILE A 254 9.11 11.58 -1.16
N THR A 255 8.53 11.49 0.03
CA THR A 255 9.20 10.97 1.21
C THR A 255 8.45 9.73 1.70
N ASP A 256 9.17 8.63 1.86
CA ASP A 256 8.67 7.38 2.41
C ASP A 256 9.42 7.09 3.71
N THR A 257 8.69 6.97 4.82
CA THR A 257 9.24 6.76 6.16
C THR A 257 8.63 5.51 6.77
N THR A 258 9.48 4.56 7.11
CA THR A 258 9.17 3.31 7.80
C THR A 258 9.94 3.21 9.12
N ASP A 259 9.73 2.15 9.87
CA ASP A 259 10.55 1.79 11.05
C ASP A 259 12.03 1.53 10.70
N LYS A 260 12.34 1.24 9.43
CA LYS A 260 13.70 0.98 8.92
C LYS A 260 14.44 2.24 8.48
N GLY A 261 13.75 3.37 8.39
CA GLY A 261 14.31 4.66 8.02
C GLY A 261 13.50 5.39 6.96
N THR A 262 14.08 6.45 6.40
CA THR A 262 13.42 7.34 5.45
C THR A 262 14.11 7.27 4.09
N SER A 263 13.34 7.08 3.04
CA SER A 263 13.74 7.23 1.64
C SER A 263 13.13 8.50 1.05
N THR A 264 13.88 9.19 0.20
CA THR A 264 13.42 10.45 -0.41
C THR A 264 13.67 10.44 -1.90
N SER A 265 12.66 10.75 -2.70
CA SER A 265 12.74 10.91 -4.16
C SER A 265 12.44 12.36 -4.51
N THR A 266 13.40 13.04 -5.13
CA THR A 266 13.24 14.41 -5.63
C THR A 266 13.09 14.37 -7.14
N VAL A 267 11.93 14.78 -7.65
CA VAL A 267 11.58 14.76 -9.07
C VAL A 267 11.55 16.19 -9.61
N THR A 268 12.42 16.48 -10.56
CA THR A 268 12.44 17.75 -11.30
C THR A 268 11.87 17.53 -12.69
N LEU A 269 10.84 18.29 -13.06
CA LEU A 269 10.23 18.19 -14.38
C LEU A 269 11.07 18.93 -15.42
N LYS A 270 11.22 18.33 -16.62
CA LYS A 270 11.91 18.93 -17.76
C LYS A 270 10.91 19.59 -18.72
N PRO A 271 11.28 20.66 -19.42
CA PRO A 271 10.38 21.36 -20.36
C PRO A 271 9.87 20.48 -21.51
N ASN A 272 10.58 19.41 -21.85
CA ASN A 272 10.20 18.47 -22.93
C ASN A 272 9.22 17.38 -22.45
N GLY A 273 8.71 17.46 -21.21
CA GLY A 273 7.83 16.45 -20.61
C GLY A 273 8.59 15.25 -19.99
N GLY A 274 9.93 15.31 -19.96
CA GLY A 274 10.75 14.35 -19.23
C GLY A 274 10.90 14.72 -17.75
N SER A 275 11.74 13.96 -17.02
CA SER A 275 12.04 14.20 -15.62
C SER A 275 13.47 13.85 -15.27
N HIS A 276 13.96 14.44 -14.18
CA HIS A 276 15.18 14.05 -13.48
C HIS A 276 14.79 13.71 -12.04
N ASP A 277 15.02 12.47 -11.65
CA ASP A 277 14.62 11.93 -10.36
C ASP A 277 15.87 11.45 -9.60
N ILE A 278 16.03 11.91 -8.37
CA ILE A 278 17.10 11.48 -7.47
C ILE A 278 16.43 10.82 -6.27
N THR A 279 16.62 9.52 -6.14
CA THR A 279 16.13 8.74 -4.99
C THR A 279 17.29 8.41 -4.06
N VAL A 280 17.16 8.80 -2.79
CA VAL A 280 18.06 8.43 -1.69
C VAL A 280 17.31 7.47 -0.79
N THR A 281 17.81 6.25 -0.65
CA THR A 281 17.23 5.22 0.22
C THR A 281 17.68 5.37 1.66
N SER A 282 16.97 4.72 2.60
CA SER A 282 17.22 4.82 4.04
C SER A 282 18.64 4.36 4.45
N ASP A 283 19.27 3.51 3.66
CA ASP A 283 20.67 3.05 3.83
C ASP A 283 21.70 3.98 3.17
N GLY A 284 21.25 5.12 2.58
CA GLY A 284 22.09 6.14 1.98
C GLY A 284 22.48 5.87 0.52
N HIS A 285 22.00 4.81 -0.10
CA HIS A 285 22.23 4.59 -1.52
C HIS A 285 21.45 5.60 -2.35
N THR A 286 22.08 6.07 -3.43
CA THR A 286 21.47 7.01 -4.36
C THR A 286 21.25 6.36 -5.71
N THR A 287 20.05 6.55 -6.26
CA THR A 287 19.71 6.18 -7.64
C THR A 287 19.22 7.41 -8.36
N THR A 288 19.77 7.68 -9.55
CA THR A 288 19.33 8.77 -10.40
C THR A 288 18.62 8.18 -11.62
N THR A 289 17.42 8.67 -11.92
CA THR A 289 16.66 8.31 -13.11
C THR A 289 16.41 9.55 -13.96
N ASP A 290 16.92 9.53 -15.18
CA ASP A 290 16.67 10.55 -16.19
C ASP A 290 15.72 10.02 -17.26
N ILE A 291 14.63 10.75 -17.52
CA ILE A 291 13.72 10.50 -18.62
C ILE A 291 13.80 11.68 -19.58
N ASP A 292 14.22 11.40 -20.82
CA ASP A 292 14.30 12.37 -21.90
C ASP A 292 13.32 12.02 -23.00
N VAL A 293 12.30 12.86 -23.17
CA VAL A 293 11.26 12.69 -24.19
C VAL A 293 11.77 13.31 -25.50
N SER A 294 11.92 12.48 -26.53
CA SER A 294 12.31 12.93 -27.88
C SER A 294 11.12 13.30 -28.76
N GLU A 295 10.03 12.55 -28.63
CA GLU A 295 8.75 12.74 -29.34
C GLU A 295 7.61 12.22 -28.46
N PRO A 296 6.35 12.64 -28.68
CA PRO A 296 5.21 12.07 -27.96
C PRO A 296 5.20 10.55 -28.01
N GLY A 297 5.19 9.91 -26.84
CA GLY A 297 5.22 8.46 -26.70
C GLY A 297 6.57 7.79 -26.96
N LYS A 298 7.66 8.57 -27.12
CA LYS A 298 9.02 8.05 -27.28
C LYS A 298 9.98 8.75 -26.33
N ALA A 299 10.64 7.98 -25.48
CA ALA A 299 11.62 8.50 -24.54
C ALA A 299 12.78 7.52 -24.33
N THR A 300 13.88 8.07 -23.85
CA THR A 300 15.00 7.34 -23.27
C THR A 300 14.94 7.49 -21.75
N LYS A 301 15.10 6.39 -21.01
CA LYS A 301 15.22 6.38 -19.56
C LYS A 301 16.61 5.83 -19.20
N THR A 302 17.38 6.63 -18.48
CA THR A 302 18.69 6.24 -17.94
C THR A 302 18.58 6.12 -16.42
N VAL A 303 18.96 4.98 -15.89
CA VAL A 303 18.97 4.71 -14.44
C VAL A 303 20.42 4.46 -14.00
N VAL A 304 20.92 5.31 -13.12
CA VAL A 304 22.27 5.19 -12.53
C VAL A 304 22.10 4.89 -11.04
N GLY A 305 22.69 3.81 -10.59
CA GLY A 305 22.60 3.39 -9.20
C GLY A 305 23.75 2.49 -8.77
N PRO A 306 23.70 1.92 -7.56
CA PRO A 306 24.77 1.08 -7.01
C PRO A 306 25.07 -0.16 -7.85
N LYS A 307 24.15 -0.59 -8.71
CA LYS A 307 24.33 -1.76 -9.59
C LYS A 307 24.82 -1.41 -10.99
N GLY A 308 25.15 -0.15 -11.25
CA GLY A 308 25.59 0.32 -12.56
C GLY A 308 24.62 1.26 -13.24
N THR A 309 24.70 1.31 -14.57
CA THR A 309 23.87 2.18 -15.41
C THR A 309 23.05 1.35 -16.39
N ASP A 310 21.74 1.52 -16.34
CA ASP A 310 20.79 0.93 -17.27
C ASP A 310 20.22 1.99 -18.20
N VAL A 311 20.18 1.70 -19.50
CA VAL A 311 19.52 2.56 -20.51
C VAL A 311 18.36 1.82 -21.12
N TYR A 312 17.20 2.46 -21.14
CA TYR A 312 15.97 1.94 -21.71
C TYR A 312 15.44 2.87 -22.78
N THR A 313 14.73 2.32 -23.76
CA THR A 313 13.87 3.08 -24.66
C THR A 313 12.41 2.64 -24.48
N GLY A 314 11.47 3.56 -24.60
CA GLY A 314 10.07 3.22 -24.38
C GLY A 314 9.12 4.39 -24.46
N ASN A 315 7.93 4.15 -23.96
CA ASN A 315 6.85 5.12 -23.93
C ASN A 315 6.54 5.50 -22.48
N PRO A 316 6.80 6.74 -22.05
CA PRO A 316 6.56 7.17 -20.68
C PRO A 316 5.06 7.16 -20.32
N ASP A 317 4.15 7.43 -21.29
CA ASP A 317 2.71 7.50 -21.04
C ASP A 317 2.10 6.12 -20.71
N THR A 318 2.69 5.05 -21.26
CA THR A 318 2.22 3.66 -21.05
C THR A 318 3.07 2.88 -20.06
N GLY A 319 4.19 3.45 -19.60
CA GLY A 319 5.15 2.80 -18.72
C GLY A 319 5.87 1.58 -19.32
N LYS A 320 5.80 1.40 -20.65
CA LYS A 320 6.47 0.27 -21.34
C LYS A 320 7.88 0.66 -21.73
N TRP A 321 8.86 -0.03 -21.12
CA TRP A 321 10.28 0.19 -21.34
C TRP A 321 10.98 -1.08 -21.81
N THR A 322 11.98 -0.93 -22.69
CA THR A 322 12.84 -2.02 -23.18
C THR A 322 14.29 -1.66 -22.87
N LEU A 323 14.97 -2.53 -22.13
CA LEU A 323 16.39 -2.38 -21.81
C LEU A 323 17.21 -2.43 -23.10
N GLN A 324 18.06 -1.44 -23.31
CA GLN A 324 18.98 -1.34 -24.44
C GLN A 324 20.41 -1.71 -24.07
N SER A 325 20.88 -1.25 -22.91
CA SER A 325 22.21 -1.55 -22.40
C SER A 325 22.25 -1.55 -20.88
N HIS A 326 23.17 -2.34 -20.36
CA HIS A 326 23.57 -2.35 -18.95
C HIS A 326 25.09 -2.16 -18.89
N GLU A 327 25.56 -1.32 -17.99
CA GLU A 327 26.97 -1.08 -17.71
C GLU A 327 27.17 -1.26 -16.20
N ASP A 328 28.05 -2.17 -15.82
CA ASP A 328 28.38 -2.43 -14.41
C ASP A 328 29.01 -1.19 -13.75
N PRO A 329 28.86 -1.02 -12.42
CA PRO A 329 29.54 0.06 -11.71
C PRO A 329 31.07 -0.09 -11.86
N PRO A 330 31.83 1.05 -11.87
CA PRO A 330 33.27 0.99 -11.94
C PRO A 330 33.82 0.12 -10.78
N SER A 331 34.70 -0.79 -11.11
CA SER A 331 35.33 -1.64 -10.09
C SER A 331 36.24 -0.79 -9.21
N ASP A 332 36.33 -1.09 -7.90
CA ASP A 332 37.24 -0.40 -6.96
C ASP A 332 38.73 -0.51 -7.36
N ASP A 333 39.06 -1.42 -8.27
CA ASP A 333 40.39 -1.60 -8.84
C ASP A 333 40.78 -0.56 -9.93
N ASP A 334 39.79 0.22 -10.44
CA ASP A 334 40.06 1.23 -11.49
C ASP A 334 40.52 2.58 -10.93
N THR A 335 40.81 2.70 -9.64
CA THR A 335 41.51 3.87 -9.10
C THR A 335 42.90 3.98 -9.74
N PRO A 336 43.22 5.07 -10.48
CA PRO A 336 44.53 5.22 -11.08
C PRO A 336 45.59 5.23 -9.98
N VAL A 337 46.42 4.19 -9.94
CA VAL A 337 47.61 4.16 -9.09
C VAL A 337 48.56 5.22 -9.61
N PHE A 338 48.55 6.41 -9.01
CA PHE A 338 49.61 7.41 -9.25
C PHE A 338 50.90 6.90 -8.66
N THR A 339 51.70 6.22 -9.48
CA THR A 339 53.09 5.91 -9.17
C THR A 339 53.87 7.22 -9.15
N THR A 340 54.19 7.72 -7.96
CA THR A 340 55.10 8.84 -7.78
C THR A 340 56.46 8.42 -8.25
N VAL A 341 56.87 8.84 -9.44
CA VAL A 341 58.26 8.74 -9.89
C VAL A 341 59.08 9.82 -9.16
N THR A 342 59.84 9.44 -8.15
CA THR A 342 60.85 10.29 -7.52
C THR A 342 62.07 10.36 -8.47
N ILE A 343 62.37 11.55 -8.96
CA ILE A 343 63.58 11.89 -9.72
C ILE A 343 64.70 12.24 -8.74
#